data_7848f84e126ded824099703d1af7e913
#
_entry.id   7848f84e126ded824099703d1af7e913
#
_cell.length_a   1.000
_cell.length_b   1.000
_cell.length_c   1.000
_cell.angle_alpha   90.00
_cell.angle_beta   90.00
_cell.angle_gamma   90.00
#
_symmetry.space_group_name_H-M   'P 1'
#
loop_
_entity.id
_entity.type
_entity.pdbx_description
1 polymer ?
#
loop_
_entity_poly.entity_id
_entity_poly.type
_entity_poly.pdbx_seq_one_letter_code
_entity_poly.pdbx_strand_id
1 'polypeptide(L)'
;MSKNAQRFIVVSDNHGDMADAASVGALWSFLREWKPEVRIHAGDNYDFRNLRKGATDDEKAASLADDWEAGNDFLRRFFEGGTSNHFLRGNHDERLWDFRASSTGVMRDYSADGIKQVEGVIKKCRAKMLPYDSEHGVLKLGRLSVMHGFHVGVGACRMHAYIFRNCIFGHVHTIESAQVSSREPAEARSIGCLCKRDMDYVNRKTAKLRWAQGWAYGLLYPDGQYMLFQTRNIDGNFYAASRIKTYRAA
;
A
#
# COMPACT_ATOMS: atom_id res chain seq x y z
N MET A 1 10.72 -18.11 19.70
CA MET A 1 9.59 -17.61 18.91
C MET A 1 8.37 -18.38 19.34
N SER A 2 7.23 -17.74 19.59
CA SER A 2 5.96 -18.48 19.75
C SER A 2 5.79 -19.34 18.49
N LYS A 3 5.57 -20.65 18.66
CA LYS A 3 5.54 -21.63 17.56
C LYS A 3 4.49 -21.35 16.45
N ASN A 4 3.68 -20.28 16.57
CA ASN A 4 2.53 -20.01 15.72
C ASN A 4 2.38 -18.55 15.26
N ALA A 5 3.37 -17.66 15.43
CA ALA A 5 3.25 -16.28 14.92
C ALA A 5 3.60 -16.21 13.44
N GLN A 6 2.72 -15.59 12.62
CA GLN A 6 2.93 -15.38 11.20
C GLN A 6 3.65 -14.05 10.94
N ARG A 7 4.62 -14.06 10.05
CA ARG A 7 5.25 -12.82 9.58
C ARG A 7 4.37 -12.17 8.53
N PHE A 8 4.18 -10.87 8.66
CA PHE A 8 3.47 -10.09 7.64
C PHE A 8 4.32 -8.94 7.13
N ILE A 9 3.95 -8.45 5.95
CA ILE A 9 4.47 -7.21 5.36
C ILE A 9 3.32 -6.46 4.70
N VAL A 10 3.37 -5.12 4.79
CA VAL A 10 2.45 -4.21 4.11
C VAL A 10 3.25 -3.17 3.33
N VAL A 11 2.99 -3.04 2.05
CA VAL A 11 3.54 -2.03 1.15
C VAL A 11 2.41 -1.26 0.48
N SER A 12 2.69 -0.07 -0.03
CA SER A 12 1.74 0.73 -0.81
C SER A 12 2.44 1.74 -1.71
N ASP A 13 1.67 2.37 -2.57
CA ASP A 13 2.05 3.62 -3.27
C ASP A 13 3.35 3.48 -4.09
N ASN A 14 3.47 2.42 -4.88
CA ASN A 14 4.57 2.29 -5.85
C ASN A 14 4.27 2.97 -7.19
N HIS A 15 2.99 3.20 -7.54
CA HIS A 15 2.56 3.96 -8.71
C HIS A 15 3.19 3.50 -10.03
N GLY A 16 3.12 2.22 -10.32
CA GLY A 16 3.54 1.62 -11.58
C GLY A 16 4.95 2.00 -12.01
N ASP A 17 5.09 2.64 -13.17
CA ASP A 17 6.35 3.11 -13.75
C ASP A 17 7.00 4.27 -12.97
N MET A 18 6.27 4.85 -12.02
CA MET A 18 6.79 5.86 -11.08
C MET A 18 7.43 5.23 -9.84
N ALA A 19 7.54 3.91 -9.75
CA ALA A 19 8.22 3.24 -8.64
C ALA A 19 9.69 3.68 -8.53
N ASP A 20 10.16 3.87 -7.28
CA ASP A 20 11.57 4.18 -7.01
C ASP A 20 12.39 2.89 -7.00
N ALA A 21 13.26 2.76 -7.98
CA ALA A 21 14.02 1.52 -8.20
C ALA A 21 14.91 1.14 -6.99
N ALA A 22 15.47 2.12 -6.28
CA ALA A 22 16.33 1.87 -5.11
C ALA A 22 15.49 1.35 -3.94
N SER A 23 14.35 1.97 -3.66
CA SER A 23 13.42 1.55 -2.61
C SER A 23 12.86 0.17 -2.88
N VAL A 24 12.46 -0.09 -4.11
CA VAL A 24 11.95 -1.39 -4.55
C VAL A 24 13.04 -2.47 -4.49
N GLY A 25 14.29 -2.15 -4.86
CA GLY A 25 15.44 -3.05 -4.72
C GLY A 25 15.73 -3.43 -3.26
N ALA A 26 15.64 -2.45 -2.35
CA ALA A 26 15.76 -2.69 -0.90
C ALA A 26 14.62 -3.57 -0.36
N LEU A 27 13.39 -3.33 -0.82
CA LEU A 27 12.23 -4.18 -0.48
C LEU A 27 12.45 -5.64 -0.91
N TRP A 28 12.93 -5.88 -2.14
CA TRP A 28 13.21 -7.25 -2.60
C TRP A 28 14.30 -7.95 -1.77
N SER A 29 15.30 -7.21 -1.32
CA SER A 29 16.33 -7.74 -0.41
C SER A 29 15.74 -8.09 0.94
N PHE A 30 14.92 -7.22 1.50
CA PHE A 30 14.22 -7.45 2.76
C PHE A 30 13.28 -8.66 2.70
N LEU A 31 12.51 -8.83 1.63
CA LEU A 31 11.60 -9.98 1.46
C LEU A 31 12.33 -11.33 1.47
N ARG A 32 13.53 -11.40 0.89
CA ARG A 32 14.36 -12.62 0.90
C ARG A 32 14.79 -13.03 2.31
N GLU A 33 15.01 -12.05 3.19
CA GLU A 33 15.42 -12.30 4.58
C GLU A 33 14.22 -12.50 5.51
N TRP A 34 13.23 -11.63 5.44
CA TRP A 34 12.06 -11.63 6.32
C TRP A 34 11.12 -12.79 6.03
N LYS A 35 10.96 -13.18 4.75
CA LYS A 35 10.11 -14.29 4.27
C LYS A 35 8.70 -14.24 4.86
N PRO A 36 7.93 -13.17 4.62
CA PRO A 36 6.59 -13.03 5.19
C PRO A 36 5.62 -14.03 4.55
N GLU A 37 4.80 -14.66 5.38
CA GLU A 37 3.69 -15.53 4.95
C GLU A 37 2.50 -14.71 4.49
N VAL A 38 2.22 -13.58 5.16
CA VAL A 38 1.12 -12.66 4.82
C VAL A 38 1.68 -11.46 4.10
N ARG A 39 1.25 -11.25 2.85
CA ARG A 39 1.69 -10.12 2.03
C ARG A 39 0.50 -9.26 1.63
N ILE A 40 0.57 -7.99 1.97
CA ILE A 40 -0.51 -7.04 1.75
C ILE A 40 0.02 -5.87 0.94
N HIS A 41 -0.57 -5.64 -0.22
CA HIS A 41 -0.39 -4.40 -0.96
C HIS A 41 -1.58 -3.49 -0.65
N ALA A 42 -1.31 -2.38 0.01
CA ALA A 42 -2.34 -1.48 0.51
C ALA A 42 -2.75 -0.38 -0.48
N GLY A 43 -2.60 -0.64 -1.78
CA GLY A 43 -3.16 0.20 -2.85
C GLY A 43 -2.17 1.16 -3.51
N ASP A 44 -2.66 1.82 -4.55
CA ASP A 44 -1.90 2.67 -5.45
C ASP A 44 -0.68 1.93 -6.06
N ASN A 45 -0.97 0.70 -6.56
CA ASN A 45 0.00 -0.07 -7.31
C ASN A 45 0.16 0.46 -8.74
N TYR A 46 -0.95 0.84 -9.36
CA TYR A 46 -0.97 1.53 -10.65
C TYR A 46 -1.18 3.02 -10.42
N ASP A 47 -0.57 3.86 -11.25
CA ASP A 47 -0.77 5.30 -11.14
C ASP A 47 -2.02 5.75 -11.92
N PHE A 48 -2.25 5.17 -13.10
CA PHE A 48 -3.34 5.55 -14.00
C PHE A 48 -3.52 7.08 -14.14
N ARG A 49 -2.39 7.82 -14.19
CA ARG A 49 -2.39 9.29 -14.21
C ARG A 49 -3.13 9.86 -15.40
N ASN A 50 -3.12 9.16 -16.53
CA ASN A 50 -3.85 9.52 -17.75
C ASN A 50 -5.38 9.39 -17.60
N LEU A 51 -5.86 8.63 -16.62
CA LEU A 51 -7.30 8.52 -16.29
C LEU A 51 -7.73 9.52 -15.20
N ARG A 52 -6.82 10.31 -14.66
CA ARG A 52 -7.12 11.27 -13.60
C ARG A 52 -8.02 12.38 -14.12
N LYS A 53 -9.09 12.69 -13.40
CA LYS A 53 -9.93 13.86 -13.72
C LYS A 53 -9.10 15.15 -13.61
N GLY A 54 -9.02 15.91 -14.70
CA GLY A 54 -8.18 17.11 -14.79
C GLY A 54 -6.69 16.80 -14.94
N ALA A 55 -6.34 15.66 -15.55
CA ALA A 55 -4.96 15.34 -15.94
C ALA A 55 -4.36 16.42 -16.82
N THR A 56 -3.09 16.76 -16.60
CA THR A 56 -2.31 17.64 -17.49
C THR A 56 -2.10 16.98 -18.85
N ASP A 57 -1.63 17.74 -19.84
CA ASP A 57 -1.37 17.15 -21.16
C ASP A 57 -0.22 16.13 -21.11
N ASP A 58 0.79 16.35 -20.27
CA ASP A 58 1.87 15.38 -20.04
C ASP A 58 1.35 14.10 -19.38
N GLU A 59 0.46 14.22 -18.37
CA GLU A 59 -0.18 13.04 -17.75
C GLU A 59 -1.06 12.27 -18.73
N LYS A 60 -1.80 12.95 -19.62
CA LYS A 60 -2.60 12.32 -20.68
C LYS A 60 -1.74 11.62 -21.72
N ALA A 61 -0.56 12.17 -22.02
CA ALA A 61 0.41 11.60 -22.96
C ALA A 61 1.21 10.44 -22.37
N ALA A 62 1.16 10.23 -21.05
CA ALA A 62 1.88 9.16 -20.38
C ALA A 62 1.44 7.78 -20.88
N SER A 63 2.39 6.85 -20.95
CA SER A 63 2.11 5.48 -21.40
C SER A 63 1.29 4.71 -20.36
N LEU A 64 0.08 4.34 -20.72
CA LEU A 64 -0.74 3.44 -19.91
C LEU A 64 -0.13 2.02 -19.88
N ALA A 65 0.53 1.62 -20.97
CA ALA A 65 1.15 0.30 -21.08
C ALA A 65 2.33 0.15 -20.12
N ASP A 66 3.18 1.18 -20.01
CA ASP A 66 4.36 1.15 -19.11
C ASP A 66 3.94 1.11 -17.65
N ASP A 67 2.92 1.91 -17.26
CA ASP A 67 2.33 1.87 -15.92
C ASP A 67 1.77 0.49 -15.60
N TRP A 68 1.05 -0.09 -16.57
CA TRP A 68 0.44 -1.41 -16.41
C TRP A 68 1.48 -2.52 -16.27
N GLU A 69 2.48 -2.54 -17.14
CA GLU A 69 3.54 -3.53 -17.12
C GLU A 69 4.30 -3.47 -15.80
N ALA A 70 4.73 -2.27 -15.40
CA ALA A 70 5.46 -2.06 -14.15
C ALA A 70 4.63 -2.47 -12.92
N GLY A 71 3.35 -2.09 -12.84
CA GLY A 71 2.45 -2.48 -11.76
C GLY A 71 2.22 -3.99 -11.71
N ASN A 72 2.01 -4.63 -12.87
CA ASN A 72 1.84 -6.07 -12.96
C ASN A 72 3.08 -6.84 -12.50
N ASP A 73 4.26 -6.39 -12.90
CA ASP A 73 5.53 -7.03 -12.54
C ASP A 73 5.81 -6.87 -11.04
N PHE A 74 5.51 -5.69 -10.49
CA PHE A 74 5.61 -5.46 -9.06
C PHE A 74 4.73 -6.46 -8.28
N LEU A 75 3.44 -6.60 -8.62
CA LEU A 75 2.52 -7.50 -7.93
C LEU A 75 2.95 -8.97 -8.04
N ARG A 76 3.36 -9.43 -9.24
CA ARG A 76 3.83 -10.80 -9.42
C ARG A 76 4.99 -11.10 -8.49
N ARG A 77 5.99 -10.23 -8.46
CA ARG A 77 7.19 -10.38 -7.64
C ARG A 77 6.89 -10.21 -6.15
N PHE A 78 6.05 -9.25 -5.79
CA PHE A 78 5.71 -8.99 -4.40
C PHE A 78 4.95 -10.16 -3.77
N PHE A 79 4.02 -10.78 -4.47
CA PHE A 79 3.21 -11.88 -3.96
C PHE A 79 3.85 -13.27 -4.10
N GLU A 80 4.97 -13.38 -4.79
CA GLU A 80 5.70 -14.63 -4.93
C GLU A 80 6.16 -15.16 -3.55
N GLY A 81 5.80 -16.42 -3.22
CA GLY A 81 6.14 -17.06 -1.94
C GLY A 81 5.30 -16.65 -0.74
N GLY A 82 4.32 -15.76 -0.90
CA GLY A 82 3.31 -15.50 0.12
C GLY A 82 2.26 -16.63 0.18
N THR A 83 1.80 -16.96 1.37
CA THR A 83 0.73 -17.96 1.57
C THR A 83 -0.64 -17.32 1.76
N SER A 84 -0.69 -16.05 2.15
CA SER A 84 -1.89 -15.25 2.29
C SER A 84 -1.64 -13.88 1.68
N ASN A 85 -2.13 -13.66 0.46
CA ASN A 85 -1.88 -12.47 -0.32
C ASN A 85 -3.14 -11.61 -0.42
N HIS A 86 -3.00 -10.30 -0.22
CA HIS A 86 -4.10 -9.34 -0.28
C HIS A 86 -3.67 -8.10 -1.06
N PHE A 87 -4.52 -7.70 -2.00
CA PHE A 87 -4.41 -6.44 -2.74
C PHE A 87 -5.61 -5.55 -2.40
N LEU A 88 -5.36 -4.43 -1.77
CA LEU A 88 -6.35 -3.41 -1.49
C LEU A 88 -6.23 -2.35 -2.57
N ARG A 89 -7.31 -2.04 -3.29
CA ARG A 89 -7.26 -0.94 -4.26
C ARG A 89 -7.04 0.39 -3.53
N GLY A 90 -6.20 1.24 -4.10
CA GLY A 90 -6.08 2.63 -3.71
C GLY A 90 -6.91 3.54 -4.61
N ASN A 91 -6.88 4.83 -4.36
CA ASN A 91 -7.64 5.79 -5.14
C ASN A 91 -7.11 5.96 -6.58
N HIS A 92 -5.82 5.66 -6.82
CA HIS A 92 -5.28 5.64 -8.18
C HIS A 92 -5.70 4.37 -8.92
N ASP A 93 -5.62 3.21 -8.28
CA ASP A 93 -6.13 1.97 -8.85
C ASP A 93 -7.62 2.11 -9.22
N GLU A 94 -8.42 2.75 -8.35
CA GLU A 94 -9.87 2.94 -8.54
C GLU A 94 -10.22 3.76 -9.78
N ARG A 95 -9.32 4.61 -10.28
CA ARG A 95 -9.52 5.41 -11.50
C ARG A 95 -9.98 4.58 -12.70
N LEU A 96 -9.51 3.33 -12.80
CA LEU A 96 -9.92 2.43 -13.89
C LEU A 96 -11.39 2.00 -13.75
N TRP A 97 -11.86 1.72 -12.53
CA TRP A 97 -13.26 1.38 -12.23
C TRP A 97 -14.17 2.58 -12.39
N ASP A 98 -13.75 3.76 -11.93
CA ASP A 98 -14.45 5.03 -12.10
C ASP A 98 -14.56 5.40 -13.57
N PHE A 99 -13.49 5.20 -14.33
CA PHE A 99 -13.49 5.43 -15.78
C PHE A 99 -14.50 4.53 -16.50
N ARG A 100 -14.56 3.25 -16.14
CA ARG A 100 -15.57 2.32 -16.64
C ARG A 100 -16.99 2.78 -16.28
N ALA A 101 -17.22 3.21 -15.06
CA ALA A 101 -18.53 3.64 -14.58
C ALA A 101 -19.04 4.91 -15.31
N SER A 102 -18.12 5.82 -15.65
CA SER A 102 -18.43 7.08 -16.32
C SER A 102 -18.38 7.02 -17.84
N SER A 103 -17.84 5.94 -18.44
CA SER A 103 -17.68 5.80 -19.90
C SER A 103 -18.85 5.07 -20.55
N THR A 104 -19.00 5.29 -21.87
CA THR A 104 -19.99 4.62 -22.73
C THR A 104 -19.31 4.05 -23.97
N GLY A 105 -20.00 3.13 -24.68
CA GLY A 105 -19.52 2.56 -25.93
C GLY A 105 -18.14 1.92 -25.81
N VAL A 106 -17.30 2.12 -26.81
CA VAL A 106 -15.96 1.50 -26.92
C VAL A 106 -15.08 1.77 -25.71
N MET A 107 -15.15 2.95 -25.11
CA MET A 107 -14.32 3.28 -23.93
C MET A 107 -14.72 2.48 -22.70
N ARG A 108 -16.01 2.18 -22.56
CA ARG A 108 -16.52 1.30 -21.49
C ARG A 108 -16.05 -0.14 -21.67
N ASP A 109 -16.05 -0.63 -22.91
CA ASP A 109 -15.58 -1.99 -23.22
C ASP A 109 -14.07 -2.11 -23.00
N TYR A 110 -13.30 -1.11 -23.47
CA TYR A 110 -11.86 -1.04 -23.24
C TYR A 110 -11.49 -1.06 -21.75
N SER A 111 -12.15 -0.23 -20.96
CA SER A 111 -11.91 -0.21 -19.50
C SER A 111 -12.34 -1.51 -18.81
N ALA A 112 -13.40 -2.17 -19.28
CA ALA A 112 -13.81 -3.47 -18.77
C ALA A 112 -12.74 -4.55 -19.03
N ASP A 113 -12.10 -4.53 -20.20
CA ASP A 113 -11.00 -5.44 -20.50
C ASP A 113 -9.75 -5.13 -19.67
N GLY A 114 -9.47 -3.86 -19.42
CA GLY A 114 -8.43 -3.44 -18.50
C GLY A 114 -8.66 -3.98 -17.08
N ILE A 115 -9.86 -3.86 -16.55
CA ILE A 115 -10.23 -4.43 -15.25
C ILE A 115 -10.00 -5.94 -15.22
N LYS A 116 -10.45 -6.68 -16.25
CA LYS A 116 -10.20 -8.13 -16.35
C LYS A 116 -8.72 -8.48 -16.34
N GLN A 117 -7.86 -7.64 -16.95
CA GLN A 117 -6.41 -7.85 -16.92
C GLN A 117 -5.86 -7.71 -15.50
N VAL A 118 -6.23 -6.63 -14.77
CA VAL A 118 -5.83 -6.45 -13.36
C VAL A 118 -6.30 -7.63 -12.51
N GLU A 119 -7.60 -7.97 -12.58
CA GLU A 119 -8.18 -9.10 -11.86
C GLU A 119 -7.47 -10.42 -12.20
N GLY A 120 -7.09 -10.61 -13.47
CA GLY A 120 -6.36 -11.76 -13.95
C GLY A 120 -4.96 -11.88 -13.32
N VAL A 121 -4.24 -10.77 -13.15
CA VAL A 121 -2.94 -10.73 -12.46
C VAL A 121 -3.11 -11.05 -10.98
N ILE A 122 -4.06 -10.41 -10.30
CA ILE A 122 -4.36 -10.64 -8.89
C ILE A 122 -4.70 -12.12 -8.64
N LYS A 123 -5.54 -12.71 -9.49
CA LYS A 123 -5.89 -14.14 -9.42
C LYS A 123 -4.67 -15.05 -9.61
N LYS A 124 -3.80 -14.76 -10.58
CA LYS A 124 -2.55 -15.50 -10.79
C LYS A 124 -1.61 -15.40 -9.59
N CYS A 125 -1.58 -14.26 -8.91
CA CYS A 125 -0.85 -14.05 -7.67
C CYS A 125 -1.51 -14.71 -6.44
N ARG A 126 -2.66 -15.38 -6.60
CA ARG A 126 -3.46 -15.95 -5.51
C ARG A 126 -3.77 -14.92 -4.42
N ALA A 127 -3.98 -13.68 -4.82
CA ALA A 127 -4.31 -12.60 -3.91
C ALA A 127 -5.82 -12.35 -3.87
N LYS A 128 -6.33 -11.99 -2.68
CA LYS A 128 -7.69 -11.49 -2.51
C LYS A 128 -7.68 -9.98 -2.76
N MET A 129 -8.52 -9.52 -3.69
CA MET A 129 -8.68 -8.09 -3.95
C MET A 129 -9.81 -7.50 -3.11
N LEU A 130 -9.59 -6.32 -2.52
CA LEU A 130 -10.58 -5.51 -1.83
C LEU A 130 -10.77 -4.18 -2.58
N PRO A 131 -12.01 -3.61 -2.62
CA PRO A 131 -12.28 -2.33 -3.27
C PRO A 131 -11.66 -1.14 -2.52
N TYR A 132 -11.59 0.03 -3.16
CA TYR A 132 -11.34 1.29 -2.46
C TYR A 132 -12.65 1.80 -1.84
N ASP A 133 -12.94 1.31 -0.64
CA ASP A 133 -14.20 1.55 0.06
C ASP A 133 -13.96 1.52 1.58
N SER A 134 -14.59 2.45 2.32
CA SER A 134 -14.36 2.59 3.75
C SER A 134 -14.92 1.44 4.61
N GLU A 135 -15.85 0.67 4.10
CA GLU A 135 -16.44 -0.49 4.78
C GLU A 135 -15.87 -1.81 4.27
N HIS A 136 -15.78 -1.97 2.95
CA HIS A 136 -15.39 -3.22 2.28
C HIS A 136 -13.91 -3.28 1.88
N GLY A 137 -13.19 -2.13 1.89
CA GLY A 137 -11.77 -2.01 1.55
C GLY A 137 -10.82 -2.09 2.75
N VAL A 138 -11.34 -2.47 3.93
CA VAL A 138 -10.55 -2.57 5.17
C VAL A 138 -10.28 -4.04 5.50
N LEU A 139 -9.02 -4.43 5.41
CA LEU A 139 -8.57 -5.77 5.80
C LEU A 139 -8.32 -5.84 7.31
N LYS A 140 -8.94 -6.80 7.99
CA LYS A 140 -8.64 -7.10 9.39
C LYS A 140 -7.51 -8.13 9.48
N LEU A 141 -6.40 -7.71 10.05
CA LEU A 141 -5.24 -8.54 10.37
C LEU A 141 -5.17 -8.72 11.90
N GLY A 142 -5.98 -9.61 12.42
CA GLY A 142 -6.22 -9.69 13.87
C GLY A 142 -6.84 -8.40 14.39
N ARG A 143 -6.18 -7.76 15.36
CA ARG A 143 -6.60 -6.47 15.94
C ARG A 143 -6.11 -5.25 15.17
N LEU A 144 -5.31 -5.45 14.12
CA LEU A 144 -4.83 -4.40 13.24
C LEU A 144 -5.74 -4.29 12.01
N SER A 145 -6.14 -3.09 11.65
CA SER A 145 -6.81 -2.79 10.38
C SER A 145 -5.78 -2.32 9.36
N VAL A 146 -5.86 -2.83 8.13
CA VAL A 146 -5.02 -2.40 7.00
C VAL A 146 -5.92 -1.88 5.89
N MET A 147 -5.62 -0.72 5.34
CA MET A 147 -6.38 -0.08 4.27
C MET A 147 -5.46 0.79 3.42
N HIS A 148 -5.97 1.27 2.27
CA HIS A 148 -5.19 2.27 1.53
C HIS A 148 -5.13 3.61 2.28
N GLY A 149 -6.24 4.09 2.77
CA GLY A 149 -6.39 5.39 3.43
C GLY A 149 -7.43 6.27 2.74
N PHE A 150 -8.10 7.14 3.51
CA PHE A 150 -9.23 7.94 3.05
C PHE A 150 -9.09 9.43 3.40
N HIS A 151 -8.21 9.77 4.32
CA HIS A 151 -7.97 11.13 4.77
C HIS A 151 -6.57 11.59 4.42
N VAL A 152 -6.44 12.87 4.11
CA VAL A 152 -5.19 13.52 3.72
C VAL A 152 -4.80 14.64 4.69
N GLY A 153 -3.58 15.15 4.55
CA GLY A 153 -3.08 16.28 5.33
C GLY A 153 -2.53 15.90 6.70
N VAL A 154 -2.22 16.92 7.50
CA VAL A 154 -1.51 16.76 8.80
C VAL A 154 -2.30 15.95 9.83
N GLY A 155 -3.63 15.96 9.73
CA GLY A 155 -4.50 15.22 10.64
C GLY A 155 -4.84 13.79 10.21
N ALA A 156 -4.32 13.30 9.08
CA ALA A 156 -4.73 12.02 8.49
C ALA A 156 -4.62 10.85 9.48
N CYS A 157 -3.48 10.67 10.14
CA CYS A 157 -3.32 9.58 11.13
C CYS A 157 -4.34 9.69 12.28
N ARG A 158 -4.59 10.90 12.79
CA ARG A 158 -5.55 11.11 13.87
C ARG A 158 -6.96 10.73 13.45
N MET A 159 -7.39 11.15 12.26
CA MET A 159 -8.72 10.80 11.73
C MET A 159 -8.87 9.30 11.52
N HIS A 160 -7.86 8.62 10.95
CA HIS A 160 -7.88 7.17 10.81
C HIS A 160 -7.96 6.47 12.19
N ALA A 161 -7.22 6.95 13.20
CA ALA A 161 -7.28 6.37 14.55
C ALA A 161 -8.66 6.54 15.21
N TYR A 162 -9.35 7.64 14.97
CA TYR A 162 -10.71 7.84 15.49
C TYR A 162 -11.70 6.87 14.84
N ILE A 163 -11.63 6.68 13.51
CA ILE A 163 -12.62 5.91 12.74
C ILE A 163 -12.31 4.41 12.78
N PHE A 164 -11.06 4.03 12.49
CA PHE A 164 -10.66 2.63 12.24
C PHE A 164 -9.92 2.00 13.42
N ARG A 165 -9.68 2.76 14.48
CA ARG A 165 -8.94 2.35 15.67
C ARG A 165 -7.46 2.03 15.34
N ASN A 166 -6.95 0.89 15.79
CA ASN A 166 -5.58 0.47 15.46
C ASN A 166 -5.49 0.14 13.98
N CYS A 167 -4.79 0.98 13.22
CA CYS A 167 -4.69 0.79 11.77
C CYS A 167 -3.37 1.26 11.17
N ILE A 168 -3.06 0.72 9.99
CA ILE A 168 -1.99 1.19 9.12
C ILE A 168 -2.53 1.44 7.72
N PHE A 169 -1.97 2.44 7.03
CA PHE A 169 -2.47 2.87 5.72
C PHE A 169 -1.38 3.56 4.88
N GLY A 170 -1.54 3.55 3.56
CA GLY A 170 -0.72 4.25 2.56
C GLY A 170 -1.18 5.66 2.26
N HIS A 171 -1.43 5.98 0.99
CA HIS A 171 -2.11 7.16 0.47
C HIS A 171 -1.41 8.51 0.67
N VAL A 172 -0.97 8.82 1.87
CA VAL A 172 -0.39 10.14 2.19
C VAL A 172 1.10 10.24 1.93
N HIS A 173 1.74 9.13 1.57
CA HIS A 173 3.18 9.00 1.29
C HIS A 173 4.10 9.44 2.45
N THR A 174 3.55 9.67 3.64
CA THR A 174 4.32 10.05 4.83
C THR A 174 4.52 8.87 5.76
N ILE A 175 5.51 8.94 6.63
CA ILE A 175 5.69 8.01 7.74
C ILE A 175 5.41 8.79 9.02
N GLU A 176 4.20 8.66 9.51
CA GLU A 176 3.68 9.37 10.67
C GLU A 176 2.83 8.43 11.52
N SER A 177 2.65 8.79 12.78
CA SER A 177 1.69 8.14 13.66
C SER A 177 0.92 9.13 14.51
N ALA A 178 -0.28 8.75 14.90
CA ALA A 178 -1.06 9.50 15.86
C ALA A 178 -1.83 8.54 16.78
N GLN A 179 -1.80 8.83 18.07
CA GLN A 179 -2.62 8.15 19.06
C GLN A 179 -3.84 9.00 19.39
N VAL A 180 -4.95 8.35 19.65
CA VAL A 180 -6.14 8.96 20.20
C VAL A 180 -6.36 8.45 21.61
N SER A 181 -6.39 9.41 22.56
CA SER A 181 -6.67 9.12 23.96
C SER A 181 -8.17 8.90 24.13
N SER A 182 -8.54 7.71 24.54
CA SER A 182 -9.90 7.32 24.85
C SER A 182 -9.86 6.22 25.90
N ARG A 183 -11.04 5.76 26.36
CA ARG A 183 -11.11 4.60 27.25
C ARG A 183 -10.42 3.36 26.65
N GLU A 184 -10.44 3.25 25.34
CA GLU A 184 -9.72 2.26 24.56
C GLU A 184 -8.74 2.98 23.62
N PRO A 185 -7.47 3.18 24.03
CA PRO A 185 -6.47 3.85 23.19
C PRO A 185 -6.33 3.19 21.83
N ALA A 186 -6.10 4.00 20.82
CA ALA A 186 -5.87 3.50 19.46
C ALA A 186 -4.79 4.31 18.76
N GLU A 187 -4.07 3.67 17.85
CA GLU A 187 -3.01 4.29 17.07
C GLU A 187 -3.23 4.02 15.57
N ALA A 188 -3.05 5.05 14.77
CA ALA A 188 -2.93 4.90 13.32
C ALA A 188 -1.53 5.30 12.85
N ARG A 189 -1.01 4.59 11.85
CA ARG A 189 0.28 4.88 11.21
C ARG A 189 0.16 4.91 9.70
N SER A 190 0.72 5.93 9.07
CA SER A 190 0.97 5.91 7.63
C SER A 190 2.31 5.24 7.35
N ILE A 191 2.38 4.44 6.27
CA ILE A 191 3.52 3.53 6.04
C ILE A 191 4.52 4.04 5.01
N GLY A 192 4.34 5.26 4.49
CA GLY A 192 5.18 5.81 3.44
C GLY A 192 4.75 5.33 2.05
N CYS A 193 5.66 5.42 1.10
CA CYS A 193 5.45 5.02 -0.29
C CYS A 193 6.66 4.25 -0.85
N LEU A 194 6.52 3.72 -2.05
CA LEU A 194 7.60 3.10 -2.83
C LEU A 194 7.84 3.82 -4.16
N CYS A 195 7.16 4.94 -4.39
CA CYS A 195 7.32 5.76 -5.60
C CYS A 195 8.43 6.80 -5.46
N LYS A 196 8.78 7.40 -6.57
CA LYS A 196 9.63 8.59 -6.65
C LYS A 196 8.98 9.75 -5.89
N ARG A 197 9.78 10.64 -5.28
CA ARG A 197 9.28 11.78 -4.51
C ARG A 197 9.04 13.03 -5.33
N ASP A 198 9.38 13.04 -6.60
CA ASP A 198 9.33 14.17 -7.53
C ASP A 198 8.24 14.02 -8.60
N MET A 199 7.11 13.41 -8.22
CA MET A 199 5.97 13.27 -9.12
C MET A 199 5.38 14.64 -9.50
N ASP A 200 4.93 14.79 -10.74
CA ASP A 200 4.53 16.08 -11.35
C ASP A 200 3.41 16.79 -10.57
N TYR A 201 2.42 16.04 -10.08
CA TYR A 201 1.27 16.63 -9.36
C TYR A 201 1.64 17.19 -7.96
N VAL A 202 2.81 16.89 -7.44
CA VAL A 202 3.35 17.48 -6.19
C VAL A 202 4.52 18.40 -6.42
N ASN A 203 4.98 18.56 -7.66
CA ASN A 203 6.01 19.53 -8.00
C ASN A 203 5.60 20.92 -7.49
N ARG A 204 6.54 21.63 -6.86
CA ARG A 204 6.34 22.94 -6.22
C ARG A 204 5.40 22.93 -4.99
N LYS A 205 4.94 21.78 -4.49
CA LYS A 205 4.14 21.69 -3.26
C LYS A 205 5.00 21.25 -2.08
N THR A 206 4.74 21.81 -0.91
CA THR A 206 5.44 21.43 0.33
C THR A 206 5.12 20.00 0.78
N ALA A 207 4.04 19.40 0.29
CA ALA A 207 3.65 18.04 0.60
C ALA A 207 4.76 17.03 0.32
N LYS A 208 5.48 17.16 -0.81
CA LYS A 208 6.60 16.27 -1.17
C LYS A 208 7.76 16.26 -0.18
N LEU A 209 7.94 17.34 0.58
CA LEU A 209 9.00 17.42 1.59
C LEU A 209 8.75 16.48 2.77
N ARG A 210 7.50 16.06 2.97
CA ARG A 210 7.08 15.13 4.01
C ARG A 210 7.05 13.68 3.53
N TRP A 211 7.13 13.45 2.22
CA TRP A 211 7.11 12.11 1.66
C TRP A 211 8.31 11.29 2.10
N ALA A 212 8.06 10.07 2.48
CA ALA A 212 9.07 9.14 2.95
C ALA A 212 8.84 7.76 2.32
N GLN A 213 9.91 7.19 1.79
CA GLN A 213 9.88 5.83 1.27
C GLN A 213 10.05 4.83 2.41
N GLY A 214 9.22 3.77 2.40
CA GLY A 214 9.25 2.76 3.45
C GLY A 214 8.13 1.74 3.31
N TRP A 215 8.05 0.85 4.29
CA TRP A 215 7.01 -0.17 4.42
C TRP A 215 6.83 -0.58 5.88
N ALA A 216 5.70 -1.24 6.19
CA ALA A 216 5.46 -1.82 7.50
C ALA A 216 5.60 -3.35 7.46
N TYR A 217 6.00 -3.96 8.57
CA TYR A 217 6.13 -5.40 8.70
C TYR A 217 5.98 -5.81 10.17
N GLY A 218 5.77 -7.10 10.43
CA GLY A 218 5.60 -7.53 11.81
C GLY A 218 5.24 -8.99 11.99
N LEU A 219 4.73 -9.28 13.18
CA LEU A 219 4.23 -10.59 13.58
C LEU A 219 2.76 -10.50 13.94
N LEU A 220 1.97 -11.44 13.43
CA LEU A 220 0.59 -11.66 13.83
C LEU A 220 0.54 -12.94 14.70
N TYR A 221 -0.03 -12.83 15.88
CA TYR A 221 -0.19 -13.93 16.82
C TYR A 221 -1.56 -14.60 16.67
N PRO A 222 -1.72 -15.87 17.09
CA PRO A 222 -2.98 -16.61 16.97
C PRO A 222 -4.16 -15.98 17.70
N ASP A 223 -3.91 -15.23 18.78
CA ASP A 223 -4.91 -14.50 19.56
C ASP A 223 -5.33 -13.16 18.92
N GLY A 224 -4.79 -12.86 17.74
CA GLY A 224 -5.01 -11.61 17.00
C GLY A 224 -4.17 -10.43 17.46
N GLN A 225 -3.31 -10.60 18.45
CA GLN A 225 -2.31 -9.59 18.81
C GLN A 225 -1.25 -9.47 17.70
N TYR A 226 -0.55 -8.35 17.67
CA TYR A 226 0.46 -8.10 16.64
C TYR A 226 1.67 -7.34 17.21
N MET A 227 2.80 -7.51 16.55
CA MET A 227 3.96 -6.62 16.64
C MET A 227 4.11 -5.91 15.32
N LEU A 228 4.24 -4.58 15.35
CA LEU A 228 4.34 -3.74 14.16
C LEU A 228 5.65 -2.97 14.17
N PHE A 229 6.41 -3.14 13.11
CA PHE A 229 7.64 -2.41 12.80
C PHE A 229 7.45 -1.64 11.52
N GLN A 230 8.26 -0.62 11.35
CA GLN A 230 8.25 0.22 10.17
C GLN A 230 9.70 0.54 9.78
N THR A 231 10.01 0.46 8.50
CA THR A 231 11.28 0.92 7.97
C THR A 231 11.08 2.21 7.19
N ARG A 232 12.12 3.01 7.13
CA ARG A 232 12.16 4.28 6.41
C ARG A 232 13.48 4.41 5.68
N ASN A 233 13.43 5.00 4.49
CA ASN A 233 14.64 5.42 3.80
C ASN A 233 15.29 6.58 4.54
N ILE A 234 16.52 6.39 4.97
CA ILE A 234 17.38 7.42 5.55
C ILE A 234 18.67 7.40 4.72
N ASP A 235 18.87 8.43 3.93
CA ASP A 235 20.06 8.60 3.08
C ASP A 235 20.38 7.36 2.20
N GLY A 236 19.34 6.78 1.58
CA GLY A 236 19.45 5.60 0.73
C GLY A 236 19.46 4.26 1.47
N ASN A 237 19.40 4.26 2.80
CA ASN A 237 19.43 3.05 3.61
C ASN A 237 18.09 2.77 4.27
N PHE A 238 17.70 1.48 4.31
CA PHE A 238 16.51 1.01 5.00
C PHE A 238 16.91 0.15 6.20
N TYR A 239 16.64 0.65 7.40
CA TYR A 239 16.96 -0.07 8.63
C TYR A 239 15.75 -0.90 9.07
N ALA A 240 15.93 -2.22 9.16
CA ALA A 240 14.88 -3.16 9.56
C ALA A 240 15.43 -4.25 10.48
N ALA A 241 14.63 -4.69 11.44
CA ALA A 241 14.97 -5.81 12.30
C ALA A 241 14.62 -7.12 11.58
N SER A 242 15.62 -7.88 11.13
CA SER A 242 15.41 -9.19 10.51
C SER A 242 15.22 -10.33 11.53
N ARG A 243 15.55 -10.11 12.81
CA ARG A 243 15.39 -11.08 13.91
C ARG A 243 14.66 -10.43 15.09
N ILE A 244 13.51 -10.98 15.44
CA ILE A 244 12.70 -10.53 16.56
C ILE A 244 12.75 -11.57 17.67
N LYS A 245 13.03 -11.13 18.91
CA LYS A 245 12.98 -11.95 20.12
C LYS A 245 11.74 -11.57 20.94
N THR A 246 11.03 -12.54 21.46
CA THR A 246 9.93 -12.34 22.41
C THR A 246 10.44 -12.57 23.82
N TYR A 247 10.19 -11.62 24.71
CA TYR A 247 10.48 -11.72 26.13
C TYR A 247 9.14 -11.86 26.87
N ARG A 248 9.07 -12.80 27.83
CA ARG A 248 7.92 -12.89 28.72
C ARG A 248 8.18 -12.03 29.95
N ALA A 249 7.17 -11.28 30.38
CA ALA A 249 7.19 -10.67 31.71
C ALA A 249 7.20 -11.80 32.75
N ALA A 250 8.00 -11.63 33.78
CA ALA A 250 8.06 -12.55 34.90
C ALA A 250 6.80 -12.40 35.77
#